data_5c734aa8fe9fdb2d11200cd60fba21ac
#
_entry.id   5c734aa8fe9fdb2d11200cd60fba21ac
#
_cell.length_a   1.000
_cell.length_b   1.000
_cell.length_c   1.000
_cell.angle_alpha   90.00
_cell.angle_beta   90.00
_cell.angle_gamma   90.00
#
_symmetry.space_group_name_H-M   'P 1'
#
loop_
_entity.id
_entity.type
_entity.pdbx_description
1 polymer ?
#
loop_
_entity_poly.entity_id
_entity_poly.type
_entity_poly.pdbx_seq_one_letter_code
_entity_poly.pdbx_strand_id
1 'polypeptide(L)'
;EVPISISTKLIKLLAITRMPFSSASLLPIFLVASYFYSINIETISIVNLCLCSLGVLFAHLSTNMFNDYFDNIDGTDKGNFNYFQQVSGGSRAIELGLISIPKTKSIATLLSLIAIIFGTMTLFSTHNSNIFTVVIITITALLLGYFYTAPPIRLVARNGLGELSIFTVFGPLLILGTSFSIYNGDFLTSNYFIDLLLLSVPVGLLTTNILLINEFPDYEGDLKTGKNHLVATFGKKNSRYIYLFNLVIISLVTFYSATILNPILFLPFLFILIYGTKITIHIF
;
A
#
# COMPACT_ATOMS: atom_id res chain seq x y z
N GLU A 1 -0.18 -4.50 -40.01
CA GLU A 1 -0.15 -4.18 -38.58
C GLU A 1 0.42 -2.77 -38.40
N VAL A 2 -0.36 -1.85 -37.84
CA VAL A 2 0.12 -0.51 -37.51
C VAL A 2 1.12 -0.62 -36.37
N PRO A 3 2.35 -0.10 -36.50
CA PRO A 3 3.34 -0.19 -35.43
C PRO A 3 2.84 0.57 -34.20
N ILE A 4 2.70 -0.16 -33.08
CA ILE A 4 2.27 0.42 -31.80
C ILE A 4 3.33 1.43 -31.35
N SER A 5 2.94 2.69 -31.18
CA SER A 5 3.87 3.76 -30.78
C SER A 5 4.48 3.47 -29.39
N ILE A 6 5.64 4.07 -29.09
CA ILE A 6 6.31 3.93 -27.79
C ILE A 6 5.39 4.46 -26.68
N SER A 7 4.65 5.56 -26.92
CA SER A 7 3.68 6.12 -25.97
C SER A 7 2.56 5.12 -25.64
N THR A 8 2.03 4.41 -26.64
CA THR A 8 0.99 3.39 -26.42
C THR A 8 1.52 2.20 -25.60
N LYS A 9 2.77 1.78 -25.84
CA LYS A 9 3.42 0.71 -25.05
C LYS A 9 3.61 1.15 -23.60
N LEU A 10 4.01 2.39 -23.37
CA LEU A 10 4.18 2.95 -22.02
C LEU A 10 2.84 3.04 -21.29
N ILE A 11 1.82 3.61 -21.89
CA ILE A 11 0.46 3.69 -21.31
C ILE A 11 -0.05 2.30 -20.96
N LYS A 12 0.15 1.31 -21.84
CA LYS A 12 -0.20 -0.09 -21.57
C LYS A 12 0.52 -0.63 -20.34
N LEU A 13 1.84 -0.38 -20.20
CA LEU A 13 2.62 -0.83 -19.05
C LEU A 13 2.11 -0.21 -17.76
N LEU A 14 1.87 1.11 -17.76
CA LEU A 14 1.32 1.84 -16.61
C LEU A 14 -0.05 1.29 -16.16
N ALA A 15 -0.91 0.97 -17.14
CA ALA A 15 -2.24 0.40 -16.87
C ALA A 15 -2.15 -1.02 -16.31
N ILE A 16 -1.34 -1.90 -16.90
CA ILE A 16 -1.19 -3.30 -16.49
C ILE A 16 -0.63 -3.40 -15.05
N THR A 17 0.34 -2.55 -14.71
CA THR A 17 0.98 -2.55 -13.40
C THR A 17 0.22 -1.74 -12.35
N ARG A 18 -0.83 -1.01 -12.75
CA ARG A 18 -1.55 -0.05 -11.90
C ARG A 18 -0.59 0.95 -11.25
N MET A 19 0.41 1.42 -12.00
CA MET A 19 1.48 2.27 -11.49
C MET A 19 1.02 3.52 -10.74
N PRO A 20 -0.07 4.23 -11.10
CA PRO A 20 -0.55 5.39 -10.33
C PRO A 20 -0.83 5.09 -8.86
N PHE A 21 -1.24 3.86 -8.53
CA PHE A 21 -1.48 3.44 -7.14
C PHE A 21 -0.20 3.32 -6.31
N SER A 22 0.98 3.23 -6.95
CA SER A 22 2.25 3.21 -6.22
C SER A 22 2.53 4.50 -5.43
N SER A 23 1.80 5.58 -5.71
CA SER A 23 1.81 6.79 -4.88
C SER A 23 1.47 6.49 -3.41
N ALA A 24 0.56 5.53 -3.14
CA ALA A 24 0.23 5.10 -1.79
C ALA A 24 1.44 4.49 -1.04
N SER A 25 2.43 3.95 -1.76
CA SER A 25 3.66 3.42 -1.17
C SER A 25 4.80 4.44 -1.16
N LEU A 26 4.90 5.30 -2.15
CA LEU A 26 6.02 6.25 -2.25
C LEU A 26 5.83 7.48 -1.37
N LEU A 27 4.61 8.02 -1.25
CA LEU A 27 4.34 9.18 -0.40
C LEU A 27 4.71 8.96 1.07
N PRO A 28 4.45 7.79 1.70
CA PRO A 28 4.91 7.52 3.05
C PRO A 28 6.44 7.54 3.22
N ILE A 29 7.21 7.12 2.21
CA ILE A 29 8.67 7.20 2.23
C ILE A 29 9.13 8.67 2.26
N PHE A 30 8.49 9.51 1.43
CA PHE A 30 8.77 10.94 1.44
C PHE A 30 8.31 11.62 2.74
N LEU A 31 7.24 11.13 3.39
CA LEU A 31 6.84 11.59 4.72
C LEU A 31 7.97 11.36 5.74
N VAL A 32 8.57 10.16 5.77
CA VAL A 32 9.70 9.85 6.66
C VAL A 32 10.89 10.77 6.38
N ALA A 33 11.26 10.94 5.12
CA ALA A 33 12.36 11.84 4.73
C ALA A 33 12.07 13.29 5.15
N SER A 34 10.84 13.77 4.94
CA SER A 34 10.40 15.11 5.32
C SER A 34 10.39 15.31 6.84
N TYR A 35 10.01 14.27 7.60
CA TYR A 35 10.08 14.31 9.07
C TYR A 35 11.52 14.53 9.53
N PHE A 36 12.47 13.71 9.09
CA PHE A 36 13.87 13.86 9.47
C PHE A 36 14.46 15.20 9.03
N TYR A 37 14.09 15.68 7.84
CA TYR A 37 14.50 17.01 7.38
C TYR A 37 13.95 18.12 8.28
N SER A 38 12.69 18.03 8.71
CA SER A 38 12.03 19.06 9.54
C SER A 38 12.65 19.24 10.94
N ILE A 39 13.29 18.20 11.45
CA ILE A 39 13.98 18.20 12.77
C ILE A 39 15.50 18.38 12.64
N ASN A 40 15.96 18.82 11.46
CA ASN A 40 17.36 19.12 11.15
C ASN A 40 18.34 17.95 11.40
N ILE A 41 17.88 16.72 11.17
CA ILE A 41 18.77 15.56 11.23
C ILE A 41 19.51 15.43 9.91
N GLU A 42 20.80 15.80 9.95
CA GLU A 42 21.72 15.66 8.80
C GLU A 42 22.16 14.21 8.53
N THR A 43 21.82 13.29 9.42
CA THR A 43 22.34 11.91 9.40
C THR A 43 21.35 10.91 8.81
N ILE A 44 20.77 11.19 7.66
CA ILE A 44 20.01 10.20 6.89
C ILE A 44 20.76 9.77 5.63
N SER A 45 20.68 8.50 5.29
CA SER A 45 21.25 7.97 4.06
C SER A 45 20.34 8.26 2.86
N ILE A 46 20.72 9.23 2.03
CA ILE A 46 20.01 9.51 0.76
C ILE A 46 20.11 8.31 -0.19
N VAL A 47 21.22 7.58 -0.17
CA VAL A 47 21.36 6.37 -0.97
C VAL A 47 20.31 5.34 -0.57
N ASN A 48 20.13 5.09 0.73
CA ASN A 48 19.10 4.18 1.22
C ASN A 48 17.68 4.68 0.94
N LEU A 49 17.44 5.97 1.01
CA LEU A 49 16.16 6.56 0.63
C LEU A 49 15.81 6.23 -0.83
N CYS A 50 16.76 6.38 -1.75
CA CYS A 50 16.57 6.02 -3.16
C CYS A 50 16.38 4.51 -3.35
N LEU A 51 17.22 3.68 -2.70
CA LEU A 51 17.13 2.22 -2.81
C LEU A 51 15.82 1.68 -2.22
N CYS A 52 15.39 2.17 -1.05
CA CYS A 52 14.10 1.86 -0.45
C CYS A 52 12.94 2.26 -1.39
N SER A 53 12.99 3.46 -1.96
CA SER A 53 11.94 3.94 -2.87
C SER A 53 11.81 3.02 -4.09
N LEU A 54 12.91 2.61 -4.69
CA LEU A 54 12.92 1.68 -5.82
C LEU A 54 12.46 0.28 -5.39
N GLY A 55 12.97 -0.25 -4.28
CA GLY A 55 12.57 -1.55 -3.76
C GLY A 55 11.07 -1.63 -3.48
N VAL A 56 10.54 -0.63 -2.80
CA VAL A 56 9.10 -0.53 -2.48
C VAL A 56 8.26 -0.34 -3.74
N LEU A 57 8.70 0.49 -4.70
CA LEU A 57 8.01 0.64 -5.98
C LEU A 57 7.87 -0.70 -6.70
N PHE A 58 8.96 -1.43 -6.89
CA PHE A 58 8.93 -2.72 -7.59
C PHE A 58 8.16 -3.79 -6.81
N ALA A 59 8.20 -3.80 -5.48
CA ALA A 59 7.37 -4.66 -4.64
C ALA A 59 5.88 -4.36 -4.82
N HIS A 60 5.48 -3.08 -4.84
CA HIS A 60 4.10 -2.67 -5.07
C HIS A 60 3.60 -3.10 -6.45
N LEU A 61 4.38 -2.82 -7.50
CA LEU A 61 4.01 -3.22 -8.88
C LEU A 61 3.91 -4.75 -9.00
N SER A 62 4.81 -5.49 -8.36
CA SER A 62 4.77 -6.95 -8.31
C SER A 62 3.50 -7.46 -7.65
N THR A 63 3.14 -6.91 -6.48
CA THR A 63 1.92 -7.28 -5.75
C THR A 63 0.67 -7.02 -6.59
N ASN A 64 0.58 -5.89 -7.29
CA ASN A 64 -0.53 -5.61 -8.20
C ASN A 64 -0.63 -6.67 -9.31
N MET A 65 0.50 -7.06 -9.91
CA MET A 65 0.52 -8.08 -10.97
C MET A 65 0.16 -9.47 -10.42
N PHE A 66 0.59 -9.83 -9.19
CA PHE A 66 0.18 -11.08 -8.55
C PHE A 66 -1.30 -11.07 -8.19
N ASN A 67 -1.86 -9.94 -7.76
CA ASN A 67 -3.30 -9.82 -7.51
C ASN A 67 -4.10 -10.12 -8.77
N ASP A 68 -3.79 -9.48 -9.89
CA ASP A 68 -4.45 -9.74 -11.18
C ASP A 68 -4.28 -11.19 -11.64
N TYR A 69 -3.10 -11.80 -11.41
CA TYR A 69 -2.84 -13.19 -11.73
C TYR A 69 -3.73 -14.14 -10.92
N PHE A 70 -3.80 -13.98 -9.60
CA PHE A 70 -4.56 -14.86 -8.73
C PHE A 70 -6.07 -14.63 -8.85
N ASP A 71 -6.53 -13.39 -8.93
CA ASP A 71 -7.95 -13.06 -9.11
C ASP A 71 -8.51 -13.59 -10.44
N ASN A 72 -7.67 -13.66 -11.49
CA ASN A 72 -8.06 -14.30 -12.74
C ASN A 72 -8.14 -15.83 -12.62
N ILE A 73 -7.18 -16.48 -11.92
CA ILE A 73 -7.18 -17.94 -11.71
C ILE A 73 -8.35 -18.37 -10.83
N ASP A 74 -8.63 -17.64 -9.76
CA ASP A 74 -9.71 -17.94 -8.82
C ASP A 74 -11.09 -17.63 -9.40
N GLY A 75 -11.16 -16.96 -10.55
CA GLY A 75 -12.41 -16.58 -11.21
C GLY A 75 -13.11 -15.36 -10.60
N THR A 76 -12.48 -14.67 -9.65
CA THR A 76 -13.01 -13.44 -9.03
C THR A 76 -13.31 -12.38 -10.08
N ASP A 77 -12.40 -12.18 -11.01
CA ASP A 77 -12.55 -11.24 -12.10
C ASP A 77 -13.75 -11.53 -12.99
N LYS A 78 -13.99 -12.80 -13.33
CA LYS A 78 -15.12 -13.22 -14.18
C LYS A 78 -16.49 -13.07 -13.51
N GLY A 79 -16.52 -13.07 -12.18
CA GLY A 79 -17.76 -12.94 -11.39
C GLY A 79 -18.18 -11.49 -11.12
N ASN A 80 -17.30 -10.53 -11.33
CA ASN A 80 -17.55 -9.12 -11.00
C ASN A 80 -17.80 -8.27 -12.26
N PHE A 81 -19.04 -7.80 -12.43
CA PHE A 81 -19.49 -6.95 -13.53
C PHE A 81 -19.69 -5.47 -13.14
N ASN A 82 -19.64 -5.15 -11.84
CA ASN A 82 -19.96 -3.83 -11.29
C ASN A 82 -18.71 -3.05 -10.85
N TYR A 83 -17.58 -3.26 -11.48
CA TYR A 83 -16.32 -2.61 -11.13
C TYR A 83 -16.13 -1.25 -11.84
N PHE A 84 -15.34 -0.39 -11.22
CA PHE A 84 -14.84 0.84 -11.84
C PHE A 84 -13.45 0.60 -12.42
N GLN A 85 -13.35 0.61 -13.74
CA GLN A 85 -12.10 0.31 -14.43
C GLN A 85 -10.92 1.15 -13.89
N GLN A 86 -9.79 0.50 -13.62
CA GLN A 86 -8.57 1.08 -13.03
C GLN A 86 -8.71 1.55 -11.56
N VAL A 87 -9.87 1.51 -10.94
CA VAL A 87 -10.10 1.89 -9.55
C VAL A 87 -10.42 0.68 -8.70
N SER A 88 -11.50 -0.05 -9.02
CA SER A 88 -11.87 -1.29 -8.35
C SER A 88 -11.77 -2.50 -9.29
N GLY A 89 -11.77 -3.72 -8.76
CA GLY A 89 -11.73 -4.96 -9.56
C GLY A 89 -10.42 -5.24 -10.30
N GLY A 90 -9.30 -4.71 -9.84
CA GLY A 90 -7.99 -4.95 -10.47
C GLY A 90 -7.73 -4.16 -11.75
N SER A 91 -6.69 -4.51 -12.51
CA SER A 91 -6.38 -3.89 -13.81
C SER A 91 -7.25 -4.44 -14.95
N ARG A 92 -7.81 -5.62 -14.79
CA ARG A 92 -8.54 -6.38 -15.83
C ARG A 92 -7.71 -6.62 -17.09
N ALA A 93 -6.41 -6.46 -17.03
CA ALA A 93 -5.52 -6.53 -18.19
C ALA A 93 -5.54 -7.91 -18.87
N ILE A 94 -5.73 -8.98 -18.09
CA ILE A 94 -5.81 -10.35 -18.61
C ILE A 94 -7.13 -10.54 -19.35
N GLU A 95 -8.25 -10.14 -18.80
CA GLU A 95 -9.59 -10.25 -19.41
C GLU A 95 -9.72 -9.41 -20.68
N LEU A 96 -9.12 -8.22 -20.68
CA LEU A 96 -9.07 -7.32 -21.84
C LEU A 96 -8.09 -7.79 -22.92
N GLY A 97 -7.41 -8.94 -22.75
CA GLY A 97 -6.44 -9.47 -23.69
C GLY A 97 -5.16 -8.63 -23.83
N LEU A 98 -4.91 -7.69 -22.90
CA LEU A 98 -3.72 -6.85 -22.92
C LEU A 98 -2.46 -7.64 -22.59
N ILE A 99 -2.59 -8.69 -21.76
CA ILE A 99 -1.48 -9.55 -21.34
C ILE A 99 -1.98 -10.97 -21.09
N SER A 100 -1.15 -11.98 -21.33
CA SER A 100 -1.50 -13.37 -21.04
C SER A 100 -1.20 -13.74 -19.58
N ILE A 101 -1.93 -14.72 -19.03
CA ILE A 101 -1.75 -15.22 -17.65
C ILE A 101 -0.29 -15.62 -17.37
N PRO A 102 0.41 -16.43 -18.21
CA PRO A 102 1.80 -16.77 -17.93
C PRO A 102 2.73 -15.55 -17.94
N LYS A 103 2.49 -14.58 -18.84
CA LYS A 103 3.30 -13.37 -18.91
C LYS A 103 3.07 -12.46 -17.70
N THR A 104 1.85 -12.38 -17.18
CA THR A 104 1.53 -11.65 -15.93
C THR A 104 2.35 -12.22 -14.78
N LYS A 105 2.34 -13.54 -14.58
CA LYS A 105 3.14 -14.22 -13.55
C LYS A 105 4.64 -13.95 -13.72
N SER A 106 5.15 -14.06 -14.94
CA SER A 106 6.59 -13.85 -15.22
C SER A 106 7.02 -12.42 -14.90
N ILE A 107 6.22 -11.40 -15.28
CA ILE A 107 6.50 -10.00 -14.96
C ILE A 107 6.41 -9.78 -13.45
N ALA A 108 5.36 -10.29 -12.77
CA ALA A 108 5.24 -10.19 -11.31
C ALA A 108 6.47 -10.75 -10.60
N THR A 109 6.94 -11.95 -11.02
CA THR A 109 8.15 -12.57 -10.46
C THR A 109 9.40 -11.74 -10.73
N LEU A 110 9.56 -11.21 -11.94
CA LEU A 110 10.70 -10.35 -12.27
C LEU A 110 10.72 -9.07 -11.41
N LEU A 111 9.58 -8.42 -11.24
CA LEU A 111 9.45 -7.23 -10.39
C LEU A 111 9.77 -7.56 -8.92
N SER A 112 9.34 -8.73 -8.41
CA SER A 112 9.73 -9.19 -7.07
C SER A 112 11.24 -9.37 -6.92
N LEU A 113 11.89 -9.97 -7.91
CA LEU A 113 13.35 -10.16 -7.87
C LEU A 113 14.08 -8.81 -7.88
N ILE A 114 13.62 -7.86 -8.68
CA ILE A 114 14.18 -6.50 -8.69
C ILE A 114 13.97 -5.82 -7.33
N ALA A 115 12.79 -5.97 -6.72
CA ALA A 115 12.52 -5.43 -5.38
C ALA A 115 13.46 -6.03 -4.32
N ILE A 116 13.70 -7.36 -4.36
CA ILE A 116 14.63 -8.05 -3.48
C ILE A 116 16.07 -7.55 -3.68
N ILE A 117 16.50 -7.32 -4.93
CA ILE A 117 17.83 -6.78 -5.23
C ILE A 117 18.00 -5.40 -4.56
N PHE A 118 17.06 -4.45 -4.77
CA PHE A 118 17.13 -3.15 -4.15
C PHE A 118 17.05 -3.21 -2.62
N GLY A 119 16.17 -4.06 -2.07
CA GLY A 119 16.09 -4.30 -0.63
C GLY A 119 17.40 -4.86 -0.05
N THR A 120 18.07 -5.77 -0.75
CA THR A 120 19.37 -6.30 -0.34
C THR A 120 20.46 -5.22 -0.44
N MET A 121 20.46 -4.42 -1.50
CA MET A 121 21.41 -3.30 -1.64
C MET A 121 21.28 -2.28 -0.50
N THR A 122 20.06 -2.03 -0.02
CA THR A 122 19.82 -1.14 1.12
C THR A 122 20.59 -1.61 2.37
N LEU A 123 20.71 -2.91 2.61
CA LEU A 123 21.37 -3.46 3.80
C LEU A 123 22.86 -3.10 3.88
N PHE A 124 23.55 -2.92 2.75
CA PHE A 124 25.00 -2.60 2.73
C PHE A 124 25.33 -1.21 3.32
N SER A 125 24.37 -0.31 3.34
CA SER A 125 24.54 1.04 3.90
C SER A 125 23.60 1.33 5.08
N THR A 126 22.83 0.33 5.53
CA THR A 126 22.02 0.42 6.74
C THR A 126 22.91 0.32 7.98
N HIS A 127 22.66 1.14 9.00
CA HIS A 127 23.37 1.07 10.27
C HIS A 127 23.26 -0.33 10.90
N ASN A 128 24.36 -0.86 11.42
CA ASN A 128 24.44 -2.25 11.87
C ASN A 128 23.36 -2.67 12.88
N SER A 129 23.00 -1.80 13.82
CA SER A 129 21.95 -2.07 14.81
C SER A 129 20.56 -2.26 14.17
N ASN A 130 20.33 -1.69 12.98
CA ASN A 130 19.04 -1.69 12.32
C ASN A 130 18.88 -2.86 11.33
N ILE A 131 19.96 -3.49 10.87
CA ILE A 131 19.94 -4.49 9.78
C ILE A 131 18.93 -5.62 10.07
N PHE A 132 18.98 -6.20 11.26
CA PHE A 132 18.11 -7.32 11.62
C PHE A 132 16.63 -6.92 11.55
N THR A 133 16.28 -5.73 12.05
CA THR A 133 14.92 -5.19 12.04
C THR A 133 14.46 -4.92 10.61
N VAL A 134 15.31 -4.34 9.76
CA VAL A 134 15.01 -4.09 8.34
C VAL A 134 14.73 -5.40 7.60
N VAL A 135 15.53 -6.43 7.84
CA VAL A 135 15.32 -7.76 7.24
C VAL A 135 13.97 -8.36 7.65
N ILE A 136 13.64 -8.33 8.95
CA ILE A 136 12.36 -8.87 9.44
C ILE A 136 11.18 -8.08 8.84
N ILE A 137 11.23 -6.76 8.87
CA ILE A 137 10.18 -5.90 8.31
C ILE A 137 9.99 -6.20 6.82
N THR A 138 11.09 -6.28 6.06
CA THR A 138 11.05 -6.53 4.62
C THR A 138 10.45 -7.90 4.31
N ILE A 139 10.90 -8.96 4.98
CA ILE A 139 10.35 -10.31 4.79
C ILE A 139 8.87 -10.33 5.15
N THR A 140 8.49 -9.75 6.28
CA THR A 140 7.08 -9.69 6.71
C THR A 140 6.22 -8.95 5.68
N ALA A 141 6.66 -7.80 5.18
CA ALA A 141 5.93 -7.03 4.18
C ALA A 141 5.78 -7.80 2.86
N LEU A 142 6.84 -8.47 2.39
CA LEU A 142 6.79 -9.28 1.17
C LEU A 142 5.84 -10.49 1.32
N LEU A 143 5.86 -11.16 2.47
CA LEU A 143 4.95 -12.28 2.76
C LEU A 143 3.50 -11.81 2.83
N LEU A 144 3.21 -10.72 3.53
CA LEU A 144 1.86 -10.15 3.60
C LEU A 144 1.38 -9.71 2.20
N GLY A 145 2.23 -9.06 1.41
CA GLY A 145 1.91 -8.66 0.05
C GLY A 145 1.64 -9.85 -0.88
N TYR A 146 2.46 -10.89 -0.84
CA TYR A 146 2.27 -12.09 -1.67
C TYR A 146 1.01 -12.86 -1.25
N PHE A 147 0.88 -13.18 0.04
CA PHE A 147 -0.26 -13.93 0.57
C PHE A 147 -1.54 -13.10 0.71
N TYR A 148 -1.51 -11.83 0.32
CA TYR A 148 -2.71 -11.03 0.23
C TYR A 148 -3.75 -11.71 -0.69
N THR A 149 -3.34 -12.15 -1.88
CA THR A 149 -4.19 -12.89 -2.83
C THR A 149 -3.77 -14.33 -3.06
N ALA A 150 -2.50 -14.69 -2.80
CA ALA A 150 -1.97 -16.03 -3.09
C ALA A 150 -2.55 -17.10 -2.16
N PRO A 151 -2.95 -18.29 -2.70
CA PRO A 151 -3.29 -19.44 -1.88
C PRO A 151 -2.03 -20.00 -1.18
N PRO A 152 -2.17 -20.74 -0.07
CA PRO A 152 -3.42 -21.14 0.59
C PRO A 152 -4.00 -20.08 1.55
N ILE A 153 -3.23 -19.01 1.88
CA ILE A 153 -3.61 -18.04 2.92
C ILE A 153 -4.70 -17.10 2.41
N ARG A 154 -4.46 -16.39 1.29
CA ARG A 154 -5.42 -15.50 0.64
C ARG A 154 -6.07 -14.52 1.63
N LEU A 155 -5.27 -13.65 2.25
CA LEU A 155 -5.67 -12.74 3.34
C LEU A 155 -6.90 -11.88 2.97
N VAL A 156 -6.99 -11.44 1.72
CA VAL A 156 -8.11 -10.65 1.20
C VAL A 156 -9.47 -11.36 1.35
N ALA A 157 -9.50 -12.68 1.46
CA ALA A 157 -10.70 -13.49 1.63
C ALA A 157 -10.95 -13.91 3.09
N ARG A 158 -10.31 -13.30 4.07
CA ARG A 158 -10.30 -13.73 5.48
C ARG A 158 -10.87 -12.68 6.43
N ASN A 159 -12.12 -12.25 6.21
CA ASN A 159 -12.95 -11.48 7.18
C ASN A 159 -12.21 -10.32 7.88
N GLY A 160 -11.50 -9.49 7.12
CA GLY A 160 -10.78 -8.32 7.65
C GLY A 160 -9.25 -8.49 7.77
N LEU A 161 -8.70 -9.70 7.57
CA LEU A 161 -7.24 -9.89 7.58
C LEU A 161 -6.56 -9.22 6.38
N GLY A 162 -7.28 -9.07 5.26
CA GLY A 162 -6.80 -8.30 4.11
C GLY A 162 -6.57 -6.84 4.47
N GLU A 163 -7.57 -6.20 5.07
CA GLU A 163 -7.53 -4.79 5.48
C GLU A 163 -6.50 -4.56 6.60
N LEU A 164 -6.42 -5.49 7.54
CA LEU A 164 -5.37 -5.47 8.57
C LEU A 164 -3.96 -5.57 7.95
N SER A 165 -3.81 -6.43 6.92
CA SER A 165 -2.56 -6.56 6.17
C SER A 165 -2.19 -5.25 5.46
N ILE A 166 -3.15 -4.61 4.79
CA ILE A 166 -2.95 -3.31 4.13
C ILE A 166 -2.57 -2.24 5.16
N PHE A 167 -3.31 -2.13 6.28
CA PHE A 167 -2.94 -1.22 7.37
C PHE A 167 -1.49 -1.44 7.82
N THR A 168 -1.12 -2.69 8.09
CA THR A 168 0.18 -3.05 8.64
C THR A 168 1.31 -2.76 7.64
N VAL A 169 1.13 -3.14 6.37
CA VAL A 169 2.17 -2.97 5.33
C VAL A 169 2.37 -1.50 4.98
N PHE A 170 1.30 -0.75 4.70
CA PHE A 170 1.40 0.65 4.25
C PHE A 170 1.61 1.64 5.39
N GLY A 171 1.22 1.30 6.61
CA GLY A 171 1.46 2.10 7.81
C GLY A 171 2.78 1.69 8.50
N PRO A 172 2.71 0.88 9.58
CA PRO A 172 3.86 0.58 10.41
C PRO A 172 5.07 -0.01 9.67
N LEU A 173 4.89 -1.04 8.83
CA LEU A 173 6.03 -1.68 8.19
C LEU A 173 6.73 -0.75 7.18
N LEU A 174 5.97 0.01 6.41
CA LEU A 174 6.56 0.92 5.41
C LEU A 174 7.25 2.11 6.08
N ILE A 175 6.59 2.77 7.04
CA ILE A 175 7.15 3.93 7.74
C ILE A 175 8.38 3.53 8.57
N LEU A 176 8.25 2.52 9.43
CA LEU A 176 9.36 2.09 10.27
C LEU A 176 10.47 1.42 9.45
N GLY A 177 10.13 0.59 8.46
CA GLY A 177 11.13 -0.04 7.59
C GLY A 177 11.98 0.98 6.85
N THR A 178 11.38 2.05 6.33
CA THR A 178 12.09 3.18 5.73
C THR A 178 12.96 3.86 6.77
N SER A 179 12.43 4.15 7.96
CA SER A 179 13.15 4.85 9.04
C SER A 179 14.38 4.07 9.50
N PHE A 180 14.22 2.77 9.78
CA PHE A 180 15.34 1.88 10.12
C PHE A 180 16.41 1.80 9.03
N SER A 181 15.99 1.89 7.76
CA SER A 181 16.90 1.80 6.63
C SER A 181 17.73 3.06 6.41
N ILE A 182 17.13 4.25 6.61
CA ILE A 182 17.76 5.52 6.25
C ILE A 182 18.46 6.22 7.43
N TYR A 183 18.10 5.90 8.67
CA TYR A 183 18.65 6.56 9.85
C TYR A 183 20.05 6.01 10.19
N ASN A 184 21.03 6.90 10.26
CA ASN A 184 22.43 6.57 10.56
C ASN A 184 22.68 6.51 12.07
N GLY A 185 22.00 5.63 12.78
CA GLY A 185 22.12 5.40 14.21
C GLY A 185 21.20 4.25 14.63
N ASP A 186 21.16 3.93 15.91
CA ASP A 186 20.18 2.99 16.45
C ASP A 186 18.80 3.65 16.48
N PHE A 187 17.95 3.30 15.53
CA PHE A 187 16.64 3.92 15.38
C PHE A 187 15.67 3.47 16.51
N LEU A 188 15.77 2.22 16.97
CA LEU A 188 14.84 1.68 17.97
C LEU A 188 14.92 2.44 19.30
N THR A 189 16.13 2.83 19.70
CA THR A 189 16.37 3.59 20.95
C THR A 189 16.29 5.10 20.76
N SER A 190 16.06 5.56 19.53
CA SER A 190 15.95 6.98 19.23
C SER A 190 14.64 7.59 19.71
N ASN A 191 14.64 8.87 20.00
CA ASN A 191 13.42 9.63 20.33
C ASN A 191 12.41 9.69 19.18
N TYR A 192 12.85 9.38 17.94
CA TYR A 192 12.05 9.49 16.72
C TYR A 192 11.20 8.26 16.42
N PHE A 193 11.50 7.13 17.10
CA PHE A 193 10.77 5.87 16.90
C PHE A 193 9.28 6.01 17.18
N ILE A 194 8.93 6.59 18.33
CA ILE A 194 7.53 6.78 18.74
C ILE A 194 6.81 7.76 17.82
N ASP A 195 7.48 8.83 17.40
CA ASP A 195 6.90 9.83 16.50
C ASP A 195 6.50 9.22 15.15
N LEU A 196 7.42 8.43 14.55
CA LEU A 196 7.17 7.78 13.27
C LEU A 196 6.21 6.60 13.40
N LEU A 197 6.20 5.88 14.53
CA LEU A 197 5.16 4.89 14.82
C LEU A 197 3.78 5.57 14.90
N LEU A 198 3.67 6.72 15.57
CA LEU A 198 2.43 7.50 15.66
C LEU A 198 1.96 7.96 14.26
N LEU A 199 2.86 8.51 13.45
CA LEU A 199 2.56 8.94 12.08
C LEU A 199 2.18 7.78 11.14
N SER A 200 2.61 6.56 11.44
CA SER A 200 2.28 5.39 10.65
C SER A 200 0.79 5.01 10.71
N VAL A 201 0.12 5.33 11.82
CA VAL A 201 -1.30 4.97 12.03
C VAL A 201 -2.23 5.67 11.02
N PRO A 202 -2.22 7.01 10.87
CA PRO A 202 -3.07 7.65 9.87
C PRO A 202 -2.74 7.22 8.44
N VAL A 203 -1.47 6.98 8.11
CA VAL A 203 -1.06 6.50 6.78
C VAL A 203 -1.65 5.12 6.48
N GLY A 204 -1.52 4.17 7.39
CA GLY A 204 -2.08 2.83 7.25
C GLY A 204 -3.60 2.85 7.14
N LEU A 205 -4.29 3.62 7.99
CA LEU A 205 -5.76 3.72 7.97
C LEU A 205 -6.29 4.44 6.72
N LEU A 206 -5.59 5.46 6.21
CA LEU A 206 -5.96 6.10 4.94
C LEU A 206 -5.90 5.10 3.78
N THR A 207 -4.84 4.30 3.71
CA THR A 207 -4.71 3.26 2.68
C THR A 207 -5.79 2.18 2.83
N THR A 208 -6.09 1.79 4.08
CA THR A 208 -7.20 0.86 4.37
C THR A 208 -8.55 1.44 3.93
N ASN A 209 -8.79 2.73 4.15
CA ASN A 209 -10.03 3.38 3.70
C ASN A 209 -10.14 3.46 2.17
N ILE A 210 -9.02 3.61 1.45
CA ILE A 210 -9.01 3.51 -0.03
C ILE A 210 -9.45 2.09 -0.46
N LEU A 211 -8.91 1.05 0.18
CA LEU A 211 -9.31 -0.33 -0.08
C LEU A 211 -10.80 -0.53 0.22
N LEU A 212 -11.26 -0.11 1.40
CA LEU A 212 -12.65 -0.26 1.81
C LEU A 212 -13.62 0.37 0.79
N ILE A 213 -13.33 1.58 0.29
CA ILE A 213 -14.16 2.24 -0.73
C ILE A 213 -14.21 1.40 -2.02
N ASN A 214 -13.10 0.81 -2.43
CA ASN A 214 -13.03 -0.02 -3.62
C ASN A 214 -13.80 -1.34 -3.48
N GLU A 215 -13.99 -1.84 -2.27
CA GLU A 215 -14.76 -3.05 -1.98
C GLU A 215 -16.29 -2.87 -2.13
N PHE A 216 -16.80 -1.63 -2.03
CA PHE A 216 -18.25 -1.37 -2.14
C PHE A 216 -18.83 -1.73 -3.52
N PRO A 217 -18.25 -1.32 -4.65
CA PRO A 217 -18.72 -1.74 -5.97
C PRO A 217 -18.50 -3.25 -6.22
N ASP A 218 -17.40 -3.82 -5.70
CA ASP A 218 -17.01 -5.20 -5.91
C ASP A 218 -17.84 -6.22 -5.07
N TYR A 219 -18.62 -5.75 -4.09
CA TYR A 219 -19.36 -6.53 -3.09
C TYR A 219 -20.08 -7.76 -3.62
N GLU A 220 -20.91 -7.60 -4.66
CA GLU A 220 -21.74 -8.70 -5.19
C GLU A 220 -20.93 -9.76 -5.93
N GLY A 221 -19.88 -9.33 -6.64
CA GLY A 221 -18.97 -10.22 -7.35
C GLY A 221 -18.10 -11.01 -6.38
N ASP A 222 -17.55 -10.32 -5.39
CA ASP A 222 -16.64 -10.90 -4.41
C ASP A 222 -17.34 -11.90 -3.48
N LEU A 223 -18.59 -11.65 -3.09
CA LEU A 223 -19.41 -12.63 -2.35
C LEU A 223 -19.58 -13.94 -3.12
N LYS A 224 -19.85 -13.89 -4.43
CA LYS A 224 -20.05 -15.09 -5.27
C LYS A 224 -18.81 -15.94 -5.39
N THR A 225 -17.63 -15.32 -5.28
CA THR A 225 -16.31 -15.99 -5.43
C THR A 225 -15.65 -16.32 -4.09
N GLY A 226 -16.35 -16.06 -2.97
CA GLY A 226 -15.85 -16.34 -1.63
C GLY A 226 -14.73 -15.43 -1.17
N LYS A 227 -14.59 -14.23 -1.77
CA LYS A 227 -13.67 -13.18 -1.34
C LYS A 227 -14.30 -12.38 -0.20
N ASN A 228 -14.19 -12.92 1.02
CA ASN A 228 -14.85 -12.39 2.22
C ASN A 228 -14.02 -11.28 2.88
N HIS A 229 -13.85 -10.15 2.18
CA HIS A 229 -13.31 -8.91 2.74
C HIS A 229 -14.30 -8.24 3.72
N LEU A 230 -13.94 -7.11 4.36
CA LEU A 230 -14.79 -6.48 5.39
C LEU A 230 -16.18 -6.12 4.87
N VAL A 231 -16.27 -5.51 3.68
CA VAL A 231 -17.59 -5.16 3.11
C VAL A 231 -18.42 -6.38 2.78
N ALA A 232 -17.81 -7.47 2.29
CA ALA A 232 -18.49 -8.74 2.05
C ALA A 232 -18.99 -9.39 3.35
N THR A 233 -18.19 -9.27 4.43
CA THR A 233 -18.49 -9.88 5.74
C THR A 233 -19.58 -9.13 6.50
N PHE A 234 -19.49 -7.79 6.59
CA PHE A 234 -20.41 -6.98 7.41
C PHE A 234 -21.56 -6.34 6.60
N GLY A 235 -21.47 -6.40 5.28
CA GLY A 235 -22.40 -5.74 4.36
C GLY A 235 -22.13 -4.25 4.21
N LYS A 236 -22.58 -3.68 3.09
CA LYS A 236 -22.36 -2.26 2.74
C LYS A 236 -22.80 -1.31 3.85
N LYS A 237 -23.94 -1.58 4.51
CA LYS A 237 -24.50 -0.70 5.55
C LYS A 237 -23.60 -0.59 6.78
N ASN A 238 -23.03 -1.69 7.27
CA ASN A 238 -22.20 -1.67 8.47
C ASN A 238 -20.77 -1.20 8.16
N SER A 239 -20.26 -1.49 6.97
CA SER A 239 -18.91 -1.11 6.56
C SER A 239 -18.70 0.41 6.45
N ARG A 240 -19.79 1.19 6.25
CA ARG A 240 -19.74 2.65 6.35
C ARG A 240 -19.26 3.13 7.71
N TYR A 241 -19.69 2.47 8.79
CA TYR A 241 -19.26 2.81 10.16
C TYR A 241 -17.80 2.46 10.40
N ILE A 242 -17.27 1.39 9.77
CA ILE A 242 -15.84 1.06 9.82
C ILE A 242 -15.04 2.17 9.14
N TYR A 243 -15.46 2.62 7.96
CA TYR A 243 -14.85 3.74 7.26
C TYR A 243 -14.81 5.00 8.14
N LEU A 244 -15.96 5.37 8.73
CA LEU A 244 -16.09 6.54 9.60
C LEU A 244 -15.22 6.41 10.86
N PHE A 245 -15.18 5.23 11.48
CA PHE A 245 -14.36 4.96 12.66
C PHE A 245 -12.86 5.16 12.34
N ASN A 246 -12.40 4.62 11.22
CA ASN A 246 -11.04 4.86 10.75
C ASN A 246 -10.77 6.36 10.55
N LEU A 247 -11.71 7.09 9.92
CA LEU A 247 -11.58 8.52 9.69
C LEU A 247 -11.47 9.33 10.99
N VAL A 248 -12.22 8.93 12.02
CA VAL A 248 -12.13 9.56 13.35
C VAL A 248 -10.75 9.32 13.97
N ILE A 249 -10.23 8.08 13.92
CA ILE A 249 -8.88 7.77 14.43
C ILE A 249 -7.82 8.55 13.66
N ILE A 250 -7.89 8.57 12.32
CA ILE A 250 -6.99 9.35 11.46
C ILE A 250 -6.97 10.81 11.90
N SER A 251 -8.16 11.41 12.07
CA SER A 251 -8.29 12.82 12.48
C SER A 251 -7.70 13.08 13.86
N LEU A 252 -8.01 12.23 14.85
CA LEU A 252 -7.49 12.37 16.23
C LEU A 252 -5.98 12.25 16.28
N VAL A 253 -5.41 11.23 15.63
CA VAL A 253 -3.96 11.00 15.62
C VAL A 253 -3.23 12.11 14.85
N THR A 254 -3.77 12.57 13.71
CA THR A 254 -3.15 13.65 12.94
C THR A 254 -3.22 14.98 13.70
N PHE A 255 -4.35 15.27 14.35
CA PHE A 255 -4.48 16.44 15.23
C PHE A 255 -3.48 16.41 16.37
N TYR A 256 -3.39 15.29 17.09
CA TYR A 256 -2.43 15.11 18.19
C TYR A 256 -0.98 15.27 17.68
N SER A 257 -0.65 14.65 16.55
CA SER A 257 0.68 14.80 15.93
C SER A 257 0.98 16.27 15.57
N ALA A 258 -0.03 17.02 15.10
CA ALA A 258 0.13 18.45 14.80
C ALA A 258 0.46 19.28 16.07
N THR A 259 -0.04 18.88 17.22
CA THR A 259 0.23 19.60 18.49
C THR A 259 1.60 19.29 19.08
N ILE A 260 2.11 18.07 18.89
CA ILE A 260 3.35 17.62 19.56
C ILE A 260 4.58 17.59 18.64
N LEU A 261 4.40 17.31 17.34
CA LEU A 261 5.53 17.14 16.40
C LEU A 261 5.75 18.41 15.57
N ASN A 262 4.78 18.80 14.77
CA ASN A 262 4.92 19.95 13.89
C ASN A 262 3.55 20.54 13.51
N PRO A 263 3.30 21.84 13.76
CA PRO A 263 2.01 22.48 13.41
C PRO A 263 1.64 22.41 11.94
N ILE A 264 2.58 22.18 11.02
CA ILE A 264 2.27 22.01 9.59
C ILE A 264 1.30 20.85 9.34
N LEU A 265 1.25 19.86 10.25
CA LEU A 265 0.33 18.72 10.19
C LEU A 265 -1.14 19.12 10.39
N PHE A 266 -1.43 20.36 10.80
CA PHE A 266 -2.80 20.88 10.76
C PHE A 266 -3.34 21.02 9.32
N LEU A 267 -2.48 21.16 8.31
CA LEU A 267 -2.92 21.22 6.91
C LEU A 267 -3.53 19.88 6.45
N PRO A 268 -2.83 18.72 6.54
CA PRO A 268 -3.45 17.45 6.22
C PRO A 268 -4.64 17.12 7.14
N PHE A 269 -4.62 17.51 8.43
CA PHE A 269 -5.76 17.35 9.31
C PHE A 269 -7.02 18.07 8.77
N LEU A 270 -6.91 19.35 8.39
CA LEU A 270 -8.02 20.09 7.79
C LEU A 270 -8.49 19.47 6.47
N PHE A 271 -7.55 19.01 5.64
CA PHE A 271 -7.87 18.32 4.40
C PHE A 271 -8.67 17.04 4.67
N ILE A 272 -8.26 16.23 5.63
CA ILE A 272 -8.95 15.00 6.06
C ILE A 272 -10.36 15.32 6.54
N LEU A 273 -10.54 16.36 7.36
CA LEU A 273 -11.86 16.78 7.83
C LEU A 273 -12.78 17.17 6.67
N ILE A 274 -12.30 18.02 5.76
CA ILE A 274 -13.12 18.55 4.65
C ILE A 274 -13.50 17.44 3.67
N TYR A 275 -12.51 16.68 3.18
CA TYR A 275 -12.75 15.65 2.16
C TYR A 275 -13.31 14.37 2.75
N GLY A 276 -12.87 13.99 3.96
CA GLY A 276 -13.40 12.83 4.67
C GLY A 276 -14.88 12.98 4.99
N THR A 277 -15.33 14.16 5.43
CA THR A 277 -16.76 14.45 5.65
C THR A 277 -17.55 14.42 4.37
N LYS A 278 -17.03 15.00 3.26
CA LYS A 278 -17.70 14.92 1.95
C LYS A 278 -17.89 13.49 1.49
N ILE A 279 -16.84 12.66 1.57
CA ILE A 279 -16.92 11.23 1.20
C ILE A 279 -17.90 10.51 2.11
N THR A 280 -17.88 10.76 3.41
CA THR A 280 -18.82 10.17 4.36
C THR A 280 -20.27 10.47 3.97
N ILE A 281 -20.60 11.73 3.64
CA ILE A 281 -21.96 12.11 3.21
C ILE A 281 -22.39 11.34 1.95
N HIS A 282 -21.48 11.06 1.03
CA HIS A 282 -21.81 10.30 -0.18
C HIS A 282 -21.95 8.79 0.06
N ILE A 283 -21.29 8.25 1.10
CA ILE A 283 -21.39 6.83 1.48
C ILE A 283 -22.66 6.58 2.31
N PHE A 284 -23.13 7.53 3.11
CA PHE A 284 -24.33 7.43 3.94
C PHE A 284 -25.59 7.93 3.22
#